data_b113a2147289e604697b407dfb018e89
#
_entry.id   b113a2147289e604697b407dfb018e89
#
_cell.length_a   1.000
_cell.length_b   1.000
_cell.length_c   1.000
_cell.angle_alpha   90.00
_cell.angle_beta   90.00
_cell.angle_gamma   90.00
#
_symmetry.space_group_name_H-M   'P 1'
#
loop_
_entity.id
_entity.type
_entity.pdbx_description
1 polymer ?
#
loop_
_entity_poly.entity_id
_entity_poly.type
_entity_poly.pdbx_seq_one_letter_code
_entity_poly.pdbx_strand_id
1 'polypeptide(L)'
;AIAPALTPDRRNEVAVELSKVLETGQTEISQYIPQYLGQFALWLTPRELDEIVDQMQILLSSANTVVVAAALATVGAMLEHYAVYAQRFHESREVLERRWRRLAGLLLKGLASYRQSVRQEALQILGERIFASQTLSYEGKAALFTLMAKKILFLLGEQPEQELSFFYTAAALSHIYRFIVSYQIESGDFPFYMPARAAFFPGTFDPFSLSHKGIVQEIRDLGMEVYLAIDEFSWSKKAQPSLVRRQIVSMSVADEFDVYLFPHDIPVNLATPEDLDRLREVFSGRELYLAVGSDVVANASSYKAAPVPGSVHSMNHIVFRRSSDAEG
;
A
#
# COMPACT_ATOMS: atom_id res chain seq x y z
N ALA A 1 -9.57 -22.69 -21.29
CA ALA A 1 -10.70 -22.26 -20.43
C ALA A 1 -11.55 -23.47 -19.99
N ILE A 2 -11.07 -24.23 -18.99
CA ILE A 2 -11.80 -25.42 -18.46
C ILE A 2 -12.78 -24.99 -17.36
N ALA A 3 -12.51 -23.93 -16.63
CA ALA A 3 -13.29 -23.49 -15.48
C ALA A 3 -14.82 -23.40 -15.70
N PRO A 4 -15.31 -22.83 -16.82
CA PRO A 4 -16.74 -22.77 -17.07
C PRO A 4 -17.44 -24.12 -17.17
N ALA A 5 -16.71 -25.16 -17.60
CA ALA A 5 -17.26 -26.51 -17.82
C ALA A 5 -17.29 -27.38 -16.54
N LEU A 6 -16.64 -26.92 -15.46
CA LEU A 6 -16.58 -27.66 -14.20
C LEU A 6 -17.74 -27.26 -13.26
N THR A 7 -18.15 -28.22 -12.42
CA THR A 7 -19.06 -27.93 -11.29
C THR A 7 -18.38 -27.02 -10.25
N PRO A 8 -19.11 -26.27 -9.42
CA PRO A 8 -18.52 -25.45 -8.37
C PRO A 8 -17.55 -26.21 -7.47
N ASP A 9 -17.93 -27.41 -6.98
CA ASP A 9 -17.09 -28.22 -6.10
C ASP A 9 -15.77 -28.62 -6.78
N ARG A 10 -15.84 -28.99 -8.05
CA ARG A 10 -14.65 -29.35 -8.84
C ARG A 10 -13.76 -28.13 -9.11
N ARG A 11 -14.34 -26.95 -9.27
CA ARG A 11 -13.54 -25.71 -9.38
C ARG A 11 -12.76 -25.46 -8.11
N ASN A 12 -13.42 -25.60 -6.96
CA ASN A 12 -12.74 -25.40 -5.67
C ASN A 12 -11.62 -26.42 -5.46
N GLU A 13 -11.86 -27.70 -5.69
CA GLU A 13 -10.83 -28.74 -5.62
C GLU A 13 -9.61 -28.40 -6.47
N VAL A 14 -9.82 -28.02 -7.74
CA VAL A 14 -8.72 -27.66 -8.66
C VAL A 14 -7.97 -26.43 -8.16
N ALA A 15 -8.66 -25.39 -7.69
CA ALA A 15 -8.03 -24.19 -7.16
C ALA A 15 -7.17 -24.49 -5.93
N VAL A 16 -7.66 -25.31 -5.02
CA VAL A 16 -6.92 -25.75 -3.82
C VAL A 16 -5.68 -26.57 -4.21
N GLU A 17 -5.80 -27.51 -5.15
CA GLU A 17 -4.64 -28.28 -5.61
C GLU A 17 -3.59 -27.40 -6.31
N LEU A 18 -3.99 -26.47 -7.16
CA LEU A 18 -3.07 -25.50 -7.78
C LEU A 18 -2.38 -24.62 -6.74
N SER A 19 -3.11 -24.18 -5.71
CA SER A 19 -2.57 -23.39 -4.61
C SER A 19 -1.53 -24.15 -3.80
N LYS A 20 -1.79 -25.42 -3.48
CA LYS A 20 -0.82 -26.29 -2.79
C LYS A 20 0.47 -26.48 -3.59
N VAL A 21 0.37 -26.59 -4.92
CA VAL A 21 1.56 -26.70 -5.76
C VAL A 21 2.42 -25.44 -5.69
N LEU A 22 1.83 -24.25 -5.59
CA LEU A 22 2.60 -23.02 -5.39
C LEU A 22 3.42 -23.05 -4.09
N GLU A 23 2.87 -23.63 -3.02
CA GLU A 23 3.55 -23.74 -1.71
C GLU A 23 4.81 -24.59 -1.78
N THR A 24 4.88 -25.55 -2.72
CA THR A 24 6.07 -26.42 -2.86
C THR A 24 7.31 -25.67 -3.34
N GLY A 25 7.14 -24.52 -4.02
CA GLY A 25 8.23 -23.73 -4.57
C GLY A 25 9.04 -24.44 -5.66
N GLN A 26 8.47 -25.47 -6.31
CA GLN A 26 9.13 -26.15 -7.41
C GLN A 26 9.14 -25.27 -8.66
N THR A 27 10.33 -24.82 -9.06
CA THR A 27 10.52 -23.80 -10.11
C THR A 27 9.96 -24.23 -11.47
N GLU A 28 10.08 -25.52 -11.82
CA GLU A 28 9.64 -26.04 -13.12
C GLU A 28 8.13 -25.96 -13.33
N ILE A 29 7.38 -26.07 -12.26
CA ILE A 29 5.90 -26.07 -12.27
C ILE A 29 5.37 -24.68 -11.92
N SER A 30 6.00 -23.99 -10.99
CA SER A 30 5.51 -22.72 -10.43
C SER A 30 5.49 -21.56 -11.44
N GLN A 31 6.25 -21.60 -12.53
CA GLN A 31 6.24 -20.55 -13.54
C GLN A 31 4.95 -20.48 -14.38
N TYR A 32 4.21 -21.58 -14.52
CA TYR A 32 2.98 -21.63 -15.33
C TYR A 32 1.70 -21.55 -14.49
N ILE A 33 1.73 -22.09 -13.28
CA ILE A 33 0.56 -22.18 -12.40
C ILE A 33 -0.03 -20.80 -12.03
N PRO A 34 0.76 -19.77 -11.73
CA PRO A 34 0.21 -18.48 -11.30
C PRO A 34 -0.82 -17.90 -12.24
N GLN A 35 -0.55 -17.92 -13.53
CA GLN A 35 -1.47 -17.39 -14.54
C GLN A 35 -2.77 -18.21 -14.60
N TYR A 36 -2.66 -19.54 -14.55
CA TYR A 36 -3.84 -20.42 -14.58
C TYR A 36 -4.65 -20.32 -13.30
N LEU A 37 -4.01 -20.34 -12.14
CA LEU A 37 -4.68 -20.19 -10.85
C LEU A 37 -5.36 -18.83 -10.73
N GLY A 38 -4.68 -17.75 -11.11
CA GLY A 38 -5.23 -16.39 -11.03
C GLY A 38 -6.50 -16.23 -11.87
N GLN A 39 -6.49 -16.72 -13.12
CA GLN A 39 -7.68 -16.70 -13.97
C GLN A 39 -8.76 -17.69 -13.51
N PHE A 40 -8.35 -18.84 -13.02
CA PHE A 40 -9.26 -19.90 -12.56
C PHE A 40 -10.01 -19.47 -11.28
N ALA A 41 -9.32 -18.83 -10.34
CA ALA A 41 -9.89 -18.34 -9.10
C ALA A 41 -11.08 -17.38 -9.32
N LEU A 42 -11.09 -16.65 -10.42
CA LEU A 42 -12.19 -15.74 -10.78
C LEU A 42 -13.49 -16.49 -11.18
N TRP A 43 -13.46 -17.83 -11.23
CA TRP A 43 -14.63 -18.70 -11.45
C TRP A 43 -15.17 -19.31 -10.15
N LEU A 44 -14.50 -19.09 -9.04
CA LEU A 44 -14.92 -19.55 -7.72
C LEU A 44 -16.07 -18.71 -7.18
N THR A 45 -16.74 -19.22 -6.14
CA THR A 45 -17.72 -18.44 -5.38
C THR A 45 -17.02 -17.29 -4.62
N PRO A 46 -17.75 -16.24 -4.19
CA PRO A 46 -17.16 -15.13 -3.44
C PRO A 46 -16.32 -15.57 -2.24
N ARG A 47 -16.81 -16.51 -1.45
CA ARG A 47 -16.11 -17.04 -0.28
C ARG A 47 -14.82 -17.77 -0.66
N GLU A 48 -14.90 -18.66 -1.63
CA GLU A 48 -13.74 -19.44 -2.09
C GLU A 48 -12.67 -18.52 -2.73
N LEU A 49 -13.09 -17.48 -3.46
CA LEU A 49 -12.17 -16.48 -4.00
C LEU A 49 -11.45 -15.73 -2.87
N ASP A 50 -12.18 -15.32 -1.82
CA ASP A 50 -11.57 -14.67 -0.66
C ASP A 50 -10.59 -15.60 0.06
N GLU A 51 -10.87 -16.89 0.18
CA GLU A 51 -9.96 -17.89 0.73
C GLU A 51 -8.67 -18.01 -0.11
N ILE A 52 -8.75 -17.96 -1.44
CA ILE A 52 -7.55 -17.94 -2.31
C ILE A 52 -6.77 -16.63 -2.14
N VAL A 53 -7.44 -15.48 -2.02
CA VAL A 53 -6.78 -14.20 -1.77
C VAL A 53 -6.07 -14.20 -0.41
N ASP A 54 -6.70 -14.77 0.63
CA ASP A 54 -6.09 -14.96 1.95
C ASP A 54 -4.85 -15.85 1.85
N GLN A 55 -4.92 -16.95 1.10
CA GLN A 55 -3.78 -17.83 0.87
C GLN A 55 -2.63 -17.10 0.17
N MET A 56 -2.90 -16.30 -0.87
CA MET A 56 -1.86 -15.51 -1.53
C MET A 56 -1.20 -14.53 -0.54
N GLN A 57 -1.98 -13.91 0.32
CA GLN A 57 -1.44 -13.03 1.37
C GLN A 57 -0.50 -13.77 2.34
N ILE A 58 -0.84 -15.00 2.73
CA ILE A 58 0.01 -15.84 3.57
C ILE A 58 1.31 -16.19 2.85
N LEU A 59 1.23 -16.59 1.56
CA LEU A 59 2.39 -16.96 0.75
C LEU A 59 3.37 -15.80 0.53
N LEU A 60 2.90 -14.55 0.53
CA LEU A 60 3.78 -13.37 0.47
C LEU A 60 4.71 -13.26 1.68
N SER A 61 4.39 -13.91 2.79
CA SER A 61 5.24 -13.97 3.99
C SER A 61 6.23 -15.14 3.98
N SER A 62 6.25 -15.96 2.94
CA SER A 62 7.14 -17.11 2.83
C SER A 62 8.62 -16.69 2.80
N ALA A 63 9.48 -17.51 3.42
CA ALA A 63 10.93 -17.36 3.31
C ALA A 63 11.44 -17.70 1.89
N ASN A 64 10.71 -18.54 1.14
CA ASN A 64 11.06 -18.93 -0.22
C ASN A 64 10.62 -17.86 -1.23
N THR A 65 11.59 -17.20 -1.88
CA THR A 65 11.32 -16.14 -2.86
C THR A 65 10.58 -16.64 -4.11
N VAL A 66 10.72 -17.90 -4.48
CA VAL A 66 9.99 -18.51 -5.60
C VAL A 66 8.49 -18.59 -5.28
N VAL A 67 8.15 -18.98 -4.05
CA VAL A 67 6.76 -19.00 -3.58
C VAL A 67 6.16 -17.61 -3.57
N VAL A 68 6.92 -16.63 -3.07
CA VAL A 68 6.47 -15.22 -3.04
C VAL A 68 6.25 -14.68 -4.46
N ALA A 69 7.17 -14.93 -5.38
CA ALA A 69 7.05 -14.51 -6.78
C ALA A 69 5.82 -15.14 -7.44
N ALA A 70 5.59 -16.45 -7.21
CA ALA A 70 4.43 -17.15 -7.72
C ALA A 70 3.10 -16.61 -7.15
N ALA A 71 3.07 -16.26 -5.87
CA ALA A 71 1.90 -15.62 -5.25
C ALA A 71 1.63 -14.23 -5.87
N LEU A 72 2.66 -13.40 -6.06
CA LEU A 72 2.54 -12.10 -6.72
C LEU A 72 2.03 -12.23 -8.16
N ALA A 73 2.57 -13.19 -8.93
CA ALA A 73 2.14 -13.44 -10.29
C ALA A 73 0.67 -13.91 -10.36
N THR A 74 0.22 -14.71 -9.39
CA THR A 74 -1.17 -15.13 -9.25
C THR A 74 -2.09 -13.92 -8.96
N VAL A 75 -1.69 -13.07 -8.02
CA VAL A 75 -2.42 -11.83 -7.69
C VAL A 75 -2.49 -10.90 -8.91
N GLY A 76 -1.38 -10.74 -9.64
CA GLY A 76 -1.34 -9.95 -10.87
C GLY A 76 -2.32 -10.48 -11.92
N ALA A 77 -2.38 -11.80 -12.12
CA ALA A 77 -3.32 -12.42 -13.05
C ALA A 77 -4.80 -12.27 -12.61
N MET A 78 -5.08 -12.37 -11.30
CA MET A 78 -6.41 -12.07 -10.78
C MET A 78 -6.80 -10.61 -11.02
N LEU A 79 -5.91 -9.67 -10.75
CA LEU A 79 -6.17 -8.24 -10.91
C LEU A 79 -6.39 -7.87 -12.39
N GLU A 80 -5.56 -8.42 -13.30
CA GLU A 80 -5.66 -8.20 -14.75
C GLU A 80 -7.03 -8.65 -15.29
N HIS A 81 -7.55 -9.77 -14.81
CA HIS A 81 -8.78 -10.38 -15.32
C HIS A 81 -9.99 -10.19 -14.38
N TYR A 82 -9.90 -9.34 -13.37
CA TYR A 82 -10.93 -9.21 -12.33
C TYR A 82 -12.33 -8.88 -12.86
N ALA A 83 -12.43 -8.23 -14.02
CA ALA A 83 -13.70 -7.96 -14.69
C ALA A 83 -14.52 -9.22 -14.99
N VAL A 84 -13.86 -10.37 -15.22
CA VAL A 84 -14.53 -11.67 -15.45
C VAL A 84 -15.34 -12.07 -14.21
N TYR A 85 -14.78 -11.89 -13.02
CA TYR A 85 -15.47 -12.14 -11.77
C TYR A 85 -16.61 -11.15 -11.54
N ALA A 86 -16.36 -9.86 -11.70
CA ALA A 86 -17.33 -8.80 -11.47
C ALA A 86 -18.58 -8.92 -12.34
N GLN A 87 -18.45 -9.46 -13.56
CA GLN A 87 -19.58 -9.72 -14.46
C GLN A 87 -20.41 -10.94 -14.06
N ARG A 88 -19.83 -11.89 -13.32
CA ARG A 88 -20.48 -13.16 -12.98
C ARG A 88 -21.24 -13.14 -11.67
N PHE A 89 -20.78 -12.36 -10.70
CA PHE A 89 -21.38 -12.29 -9.37
C PHE A 89 -21.98 -10.93 -9.12
N HIS A 90 -23.23 -10.91 -8.66
CA HIS A 90 -23.97 -9.70 -8.32
C HIS A 90 -23.67 -9.26 -6.88
N GLU A 91 -22.38 -9.10 -6.56
CA GLU A 91 -21.97 -8.47 -5.31
C GLU A 91 -22.13 -6.93 -5.39
N SER A 92 -22.24 -6.25 -4.23
CA SER A 92 -22.26 -4.80 -4.22
C SER A 92 -20.96 -4.22 -4.78
N ARG A 93 -21.05 -3.03 -5.37
CA ARG A 93 -19.89 -2.32 -5.91
C ARG A 93 -18.79 -2.15 -4.85
N GLU A 94 -19.18 -1.89 -3.60
CA GLU A 94 -18.23 -1.71 -2.49
C GLU A 94 -17.45 -3.00 -2.17
N VAL A 95 -18.11 -4.16 -2.22
CA VAL A 95 -17.44 -5.45 -2.00
C VAL A 95 -16.48 -5.76 -3.15
N LEU A 96 -16.91 -5.56 -4.40
CA LEU A 96 -16.05 -5.74 -5.57
C LEU A 96 -14.83 -4.82 -5.54
N GLU A 97 -15.03 -3.54 -5.22
CA GLU A 97 -13.95 -2.55 -5.12
C GLU A 97 -13.01 -2.87 -3.97
N ARG A 98 -13.50 -3.28 -2.81
CA ARG A 98 -12.68 -3.66 -1.67
C ARG A 98 -11.74 -4.82 -2.01
N ARG A 99 -12.24 -5.87 -2.67
CA ARG A 99 -11.43 -7.02 -3.09
C ARG A 99 -10.41 -6.62 -4.15
N TRP A 100 -10.81 -5.80 -5.10
CA TRP A 100 -9.93 -5.25 -6.12
C TRP A 100 -8.80 -4.40 -5.52
N ARG A 101 -9.11 -3.50 -4.59
CA ARG A 101 -8.11 -2.73 -3.83
C ARG A 101 -7.19 -3.65 -3.03
N ARG A 102 -7.73 -4.71 -2.43
CA ARG A 102 -6.92 -5.69 -1.71
C ARG A 102 -5.90 -6.36 -2.62
N LEU A 103 -6.29 -6.83 -3.80
CA LEU A 103 -5.37 -7.39 -4.80
C LEU A 103 -4.27 -6.40 -5.19
N ALA A 104 -4.63 -5.15 -5.47
CA ALA A 104 -3.67 -4.08 -5.75
C ALA A 104 -2.70 -3.86 -4.55
N GLY A 105 -3.21 -3.86 -3.32
CA GLY A 105 -2.42 -3.76 -2.10
C GLY A 105 -1.40 -4.88 -1.93
N LEU A 106 -1.74 -6.12 -2.29
CA LEU A 106 -0.81 -7.26 -2.25
C LEU A 106 0.38 -7.08 -3.21
N LEU A 107 0.15 -6.51 -4.41
CA LEU A 107 1.26 -6.15 -5.32
C LEU A 107 2.15 -5.06 -4.71
N LEU A 108 1.56 -4.05 -4.05
CA LEU A 108 2.32 -3.01 -3.36
C LEU A 108 3.14 -3.56 -2.19
N LYS A 109 2.65 -4.58 -1.47
CA LYS A 109 3.45 -5.31 -0.47
C LYS A 109 4.68 -5.96 -1.10
N GLY A 110 4.54 -6.57 -2.26
CA GLY A 110 5.67 -7.09 -3.01
C GLY A 110 6.68 -6.00 -3.36
N LEU A 111 6.20 -4.83 -3.81
CA LEU A 111 7.02 -3.69 -4.17
C LEU A 111 7.79 -3.10 -2.96
N ALA A 112 7.21 -3.17 -1.77
CA ALA A 112 7.85 -2.73 -0.52
C ALA A 112 8.78 -3.77 0.12
N SER A 113 8.90 -4.97 -0.43
CA SER A 113 9.70 -6.05 0.16
C SER A 113 11.16 -5.65 0.36
N TYR A 114 11.77 -6.10 1.47
CA TYR A 114 13.21 -5.95 1.68
C TYR A 114 14.05 -6.81 0.71
N ARG A 115 13.44 -7.84 0.09
CA ARG A 115 14.08 -8.72 -0.89
C ARG A 115 14.03 -8.13 -2.28
N GLN A 116 15.17 -7.88 -2.89
CA GLN A 116 15.27 -7.26 -4.20
C GLN A 116 14.53 -8.04 -5.30
N SER A 117 14.68 -9.38 -5.34
CA SER A 117 14.02 -10.21 -6.35
C SER A 117 12.49 -10.12 -6.28
N VAL A 118 11.93 -10.00 -5.07
CA VAL A 118 10.49 -9.84 -4.86
C VAL A 118 10.01 -8.46 -5.35
N ARG A 119 10.79 -7.40 -5.07
CA ARG A 119 10.47 -6.05 -5.59
C ARG A 119 10.49 -6.00 -7.11
N GLN A 120 11.50 -6.63 -7.71
CA GLN A 120 11.63 -6.71 -9.17
C GLN A 120 10.44 -7.43 -9.80
N GLU A 121 10.03 -8.57 -9.24
CA GLU A 121 8.86 -9.32 -9.69
C GLU A 121 7.57 -8.48 -9.59
N ALA A 122 7.34 -7.83 -8.45
CA ALA A 122 6.17 -6.97 -8.26
C ALA A 122 6.15 -5.81 -9.28
N LEU A 123 7.30 -5.18 -9.52
CA LEU A 123 7.41 -4.07 -10.46
C LEU A 123 7.22 -4.53 -11.91
N GLN A 124 7.76 -5.70 -12.27
CA GLN A 124 7.55 -6.31 -13.59
C GLN A 124 6.07 -6.63 -13.82
N ILE A 125 5.39 -7.21 -12.83
CA ILE A 125 3.95 -7.47 -12.92
C ILE A 125 3.16 -6.18 -13.14
N LEU A 126 3.46 -5.13 -12.39
CA LEU A 126 2.82 -3.82 -12.57
C LEU A 126 3.05 -3.27 -13.99
N GLY A 127 4.28 -3.31 -14.48
CA GLY A 127 4.61 -2.82 -15.81
C GLY A 127 3.95 -3.64 -16.93
N GLU A 128 4.21 -4.94 -16.95
CA GLU A 128 3.86 -5.80 -18.09
C GLU A 128 2.41 -6.30 -18.04
N ARG A 129 1.97 -6.80 -16.87
CA ARG A 129 0.62 -7.38 -16.74
C ARG A 129 -0.48 -6.35 -16.51
N ILE A 130 -0.17 -5.25 -15.84
CA ILE A 130 -1.19 -4.24 -15.55
C ILE A 130 -1.16 -3.14 -16.61
N PHE A 131 -0.10 -2.35 -16.67
CA PHE A 131 -0.09 -1.15 -17.53
C PHE A 131 0.13 -1.46 -19.01
N ALA A 132 0.87 -2.52 -19.35
CA ALA A 132 1.01 -3.00 -20.73
C ALA A 132 -0.02 -4.07 -21.14
N SER A 133 -0.92 -4.49 -20.25
CA SER A 133 -1.95 -5.51 -20.52
C SER A 133 -2.78 -5.15 -21.77
N GLN A 134 -3.07 -6.17 -22.57
CA GLN A 134 -4.02 -6.07 -23.68
C GLN A 134 -5.43 -6.52 -23.28
N THR A 135 -5.57 -7.08 -22.07
CA THR A 135 -6.83 -7.65 -21.56
C THR A 135 -7.53 -6.68 -20.62
N LEU A 136 -6.76 -6.00 -19.77
CA LEU A 136 -7.31 -5.00 -18.86
C LEU A 136 -7.80 -3.79 -19.65
N SER A 137 -9.06 -3.38 -19.38
CA SER A 137 -9.64 -2.22 -20.06
C SER A 137 -8.87 -0.93 -19.76
N TYR A 138 -9.04 0.04 -20.63
CA TYR A 138 -8.35 1.34 -20.52
C TYR A 138 -8.80 2.07 -19.23
N GLU A 139 -10.09 2.03 -18.93
CA GLU A 139 -10.68 2.56 -17.69
C GLU A 139 -10.15 1.82 -16.46
N GLY A 140 -10.01 0.50 -16.54
CA GLY A 140 -9.44 -0.33 -15.48
C GLY A 140 -7.98 0.06 -15.17
N LYS A 141 -7.16 0.27 -16.21
CA LYS A 141 -5.78 0.76 -16.06
C LYS A 141 -5.74 2.16 -15.44
N ALA A 142 -6.62 3.07 -15.90
CA ALA A 142 -6.70 4.42 -15.35
C ALA A 142 -7.11 4.42 -13.88
N ALA A 143 -8.08 3.59 -13.51
CA ALA A 143 -8.49 3.43 -12.11
C ALA A 143 -7.36 2.87 -11.24
N LEU A 144 -6.60 1.87 -11.72
CA LEU A 144 -5.41 1.36 -11.01
C LEU A 144 -4.31 2.40 -10.93
N PHE A 145 -4.07 3.16 -11.99
CA PHE A 145 -3.07 4.21 -11.98
C PHE A 145 -3.40 5.29 -10.94
N THR A 146 -4.61 5.80 -10.93
CA THR A 146 -5.04 6.82 -9.95
C THR A 146 -4.99 6.31 -8.52
N LEU A 147 -5.27 5.02 -8.29
CA LEU A 147 -5.20 4.39 -6.97
C LEU A 147 -3.75 4.18 -6.50
N MET A 148 -2.86 3.75 -7.40
CA MET A 148 -1.55 3.20 -7.03
C MET A 148 -0.37 4.14 -7.30
N ALA A 149 -0.49 5.11 -8.20
CA ALA A 149 0.65 5.90 -8.69
C ALA A 149 1.46 6.54 -7.57
N LYS A 150 0.80 7.23 -6.64
CA LYS A 150 1.46 7.87 -5.50
C LYS A 150 2.12 6.84 -4.57
N LYS A 151 1.49 5.67 -4.38
CA LYS A 151 2.07 4.55 -3.60
C LYS A 151 3.31 3.96 -4.29
N ILE A 152 3.24 3.73 -5.58
CA ILE A 152 4.38 3.21 -6.36
C ILE A 152 5.58 4.15 -6.23
N LEU A 153 5.37 5.45 -6.46
CA LEU A 153 6.43 6.46 -6.35
C LEU A 153 6.99 6.54 -4.93
N PHE A 154 6.12 6.56 -3.92
CA PHE A 154 6.52 6.53 -2.52
C PHE A 154 7.39 5.30 -2.20
N LEU A 155 6.91 4.09 -2.54
CA LEU A 155 7.61 2.85 -2.23
C LEU A 155 8.93 2.71 -3.00
N LEU A 156 9.02 3.18 -4.24
CA LEU A 156 10.26 3.20 -5.00
C LEU A 156 11.27 4.21 -4.42
N GLY A 157 10.79 5.38 -3.97
CA GLY A 157 11.62 6.41 -3.35
C GLY A 157 12.23 6.01 -2.00
N GLU A 158 11.60 5.08 -1.27
CA GLU A 158 12.13 4.56 0.01
C GLU A 158 13.12 3.39 -0.17
N GLN A 159 13.41 2.97 -1.39
CA GLN A 159 14.35 1.88 -1.65
C GLN A 159 15.79 2.37 -1.67
N PRO A 160 16.75 1.58 -1.11
CA PRO A 160 18.16 1.90 -1.29
C PRO A 160 18.52 1.78 -2.77
N GLU A 161 19.25 2.77 -3.28
CA GLU A 161 19.77 2.75 -4.65
C GLU A 161 20.72 1.57 -4.83
N GLN A 162 20.45 0.73 -5.83
CA GLN A 162 21.33 -0.34 -6.26
C GLN A 162 21.44 -0.28 -7.79
N GLU A 163 22.67 -0.27 -8.30
CA GLU A 163 22.94 -0.13 -9.73
C GLU A 163 22.20 -1.15 -10.61
N LEU A 164 22.09 -2.40 -10.15
CA LEU A 164 21.42 -3.47 -10.89
C LEU A 164 19.90 -3.32 -10.93
N SER A 165 19.29 -2.59 -10.00
CA SER A 165 17.83 -2.38 -10.00
C SER A 165 17.37 -1.40 -11.07
N PHE A 166 18.27 -0.56 -11.56
CA PHE A 166 17.95 0.47 -12.56
C PHE A 166 17.32 -0.11 -13.84
N PHE A 167 17.87 -1.19 -14.40
CA PHE A 167 17.36 -1.76 -15.65
C PHE A 167 15.93 -2.29 -15.53
N TYR A 168 15.60 -3.00 -14.45
CA TYR A 168 14.25 -3.53 -14.23
C TYR A 168 13.26 -2.41 -13.96
N THR A 169 13.67 -1.44 -13.15
CA THR A 169 12.85 -0.27 -12.86
C THR A 169 12.57 0.54 -14.12
N ALA A 170 13.58 0.77 -14.96
CA ALA A 170 13.42 1.51 -16.21
C ALA A 170 12.45 0.81 -17.19
N ALA A 171 12.51 -0.51 -17.30
CA ALA A 171 11.61 -1.28 -18.16
C ALA A 171 10.14 -1.12 -17.71
N ALA A 172 9.87 -1.35 -16.43
CA ALA A 172 8.51 -1.21 -15.88
C ALA A 172 7.99 0.23 -15.96
N LEU A 173 8.82 1.22 -15.62
CA LEU A 173 8.44 2.64 -15.73
C LEU A 173 8.18 3.05 -17.18
N SER A 174 8.86 2.45 -18.16
CA SER A 174 8.58 2.68 -19.58
C SER A 174 7.17 2.24 -19.97
N HIS A 175 6.68 1.12 -19.44
CA HIS A 175 5.30 0.68 -19.67
C HIS A 175 4.29 1.62 -19.05
N ILE A 176 4.54 2.06 -17.82
CA ILE A 176 3.69 3.03 -17.11
C ILE A 176 3.67 4.36 -17.86
N TYR A 177 4.83 4.85 -18.28
CA TYR A 177 4.95 6.09 -19.06
C TYR A 177 4.16 6.04 -20.36
N ARG A 178 4.29 4.95 -21.14
CA ARG A 178 3.53 4.77 -22.40
C ARG A 178 2.02 4.79 -22.13
N PHE A 179 1.58 4.14 -21.06
CA PHE A 179 0.17 4.17 -20.67
C PHE A 179 -0.27 5.61 -20.34
N ILE A 180 0.51 6.37 -19.54
CA ILE A 180 0.19 7.76 -19.19
C ILE A 180 0.01 8.61 -20.44
N VAL A 181 0.98 8.55 -21.38
CA VAL A 181 0.94 9.34 -22.62
C VAL A 181 -0.27 8.97 -23.46
N SER A 182 -0.52 7.68 -23.66
CA SER A 182 -1.67 7.22 -24.43
C SER A 182 -3.00 7.68 -23.81
N TYR A 183 -3.12 7.56 -22.49
CA TYR A 183 -4.34 7.99 -21.77
C TYR A 183 -4.57 9.50 -21.91
N GLN A 184 -3.52 10.32 -21.75
CA GLN A 184 -3.64 11.77 -21.88
C GLN A 184 -4.05 12.20 -23.30
N ILE A 185 -3.55 11.51 -24.32
CA ILE A 185 -3.92 11.78 -25.72
C ILE A 185 -5.39 11.42 -26.00
N GLU A 186 -5.86 10.30 -25.46
CA GLU A 186 -7.20 9.77 -25.77
C GLU A 186 -8.30 10.30 -24.86
N SER A 187 -7.99 10.53 -23.58
CA SER A 187 -8.97 10.79 -22.53
C SER A 187 -8.73 12.06 -21.73
N GLY A 188 -7.60 12.73 -21.91
CA GLY A 188 -7.22 13.93 -21.14
C GLY A 188 -6.60 13.62 -19.79
N ASP A 189 -6.88 14.46 -18.80
CA ASP A 189 -6.25 14.36 -17.48
C ASP A 189 -6.80 13.20 -16.65
N PHE A 190 -5.94 12.62 -15.80
CA PHE A 190 -6.35 11.60 -14.85
C PHE A 190 -7.21 12.19 -13.74
N PRO A 191 -8.32 11.53 -13.36
CA PRO A 191 -9.19 11.99 -12.29
C PRO A 191 -8.61 11.66 -10.91
N PHE A 192 -7.50 12.29 -10.53
CA PHE A 192 -6.93 12.11 -9.20
C PHE A 192 -7.85 12.72 -8.14
N TYR A 193 -8.22 11.89 -7.17
CA TYR A 193 -8.91 12.35 -5.99
C TYR A 193 -7.89 12.69 -4.90
N MET A 194 -7.99 13.91 -4.38
CA MET A 194 -7.20 14.36 -3.24
C MET A 194 -8.14 14.61 -2.06
N PRO A 195 -8.00 13.88 -0.94
CA PRO A 195 -8.80 14.14 0.25
C PRO A 195 -8.64 15.59 0.72
N ALA A 196 -9.75 16.23 1.09
CA ALA A 196 -9.73 17.61 1.59
C ALA A 196 -9.02 17.76 2.94
N ARG A 197 -8.87 16.65 3.68
CA ARG A 197 -8.24 16.60 4.98
C ARG A 197 -7.00 15.73 4.97
N ALA A 198 -5.97 16.16 5.71
CA ALA A 198 -4.73 15.40 5.91
C ALA A 198 -4.37 15.35 7.39
N ALA A 199 -3.85 14.22 7.83
CA ALA A 199 -3.29 14.04 9.17
C ALA A 199 -1.77 13.87 9.08
N PHE A 200 -1.05 14.71 9.80
CA PHE A 200 0.38 14.56 10.03
C PHE A 200 0.58 13.84 11.37
N PHE A 201 1.16 12.65 11.31
CA PHE A 201 1.34 11.78 12.46
C PHE A 201 2.85 11.57 12.74
N PRO A 202 3.45 12.40 13.60
CA PRO A 202 4.85 12.24 13.99
C PRO A 202 4.99 11.14 15.05
N GLY A 203 6.07 10.39 14.98
CA GLY A 203 6.37 9.36 15.95
C GLY A 203 7.74 8.71 15.77
N THR A 204 8.23 8.08 16.83
CA THR A 204 9.50 7.33 16.77
C THR A 204 9.37 6.07 15.93
N PHE A 205 8.22 5.40 15.97
CA PHE A 205 7.89 4.15 15.25
C PHE A 205 8.99 3.08 15.34
N ASP A 206 9.41 2.74 16.56
CA ASP A 206 10.46 1.77 16.83
C ASP A 206 9.99 0.64 17.77
N PRO A 207 9.39 -0.43 17.21
CA PRO A 207 8.91 -0.58 15.84
C PRO A 207 7.53 0.05 15.59
N PHE A 208 7.13 0.15 14.31
CA PHE A 208 5.74 0.43 13.94
C PHE A 208 4.87 -0.77 14.30
N SER A 209 4.01 -0.60 15.29
CA SER A 209 3.22 -1.67 15.91
C SER A 209 1.78 -1.76 15.36
N LEU A 210 1.08 -2.83 15.70
CA LEU A 210 -0.35 -2.99 15.40
C LEU A 210 -1.20 -1.86 16.00
N SER A 211 -0.81 -1.32 17.15
CA SER A 211 -1.49 -0.15 17.73
C SER A 211 -1.36 1.09 16.86
N HIS A 212 -0.17 1.33 16.29
CA HIS A 212 0.02 2.41 15.34
C HIS A 212 -0.83 2.19 14.07
N LYS A 213 -0.90 0.95 13.58
CA LYS A 213 -1.74 0.60 12.43
C LYS A 213 -3.22 0.83 12.73
N GLY A 214 -3.70 0.49 13.92
CA GLY A 214 -5.07 0.78 14.35
C GLY A 214 -5.39 2.28 14.37
N ILE A 215 -4.50 3.11 14.91
CA ILE A 215 -4.65 4.57 14.90
C ILE A 215 -4.70 5.12 13.45
N VAL A 216 -3.82 4.65 12.59
CA VAL A 216 -3.82 5.04 11.17
C VAL A 216 -5.16 4.69 10.52
N GLN A 217 -5.69 3.50 10.81
CA GLN A 217 -6.99 3.07 10.27
C GLN A 217 -8.13 3.98 10.77
N GLU A 218 -8.18 4.29 12.06
CA GLU A 218 -9.19 5.22 12.62
C GLU A 218 -9.12 6.60 11.97
N ILE A 219 -7.92 7.14 11.74
CA ILE A 219 -7.75 8.43 11.06
C ILE A 219 -8.25 8.35 9.60
N ARG A 220 -7.97 7.26 8.89
CA ARG A 220 -8.47 7.05 7.52
C ARG A 220 -9.99 6.93 7.48
N ASP A 221 -10.59 6.28 8.46
CA ASP A 221 -12.05 6.12 8.55
C ASP A 221 -12.76 7.48 8.76
N LEU A 222 -12.03 8.48 9.26
CA LEU A 222 -12.48 9.88 9.25
C LEU A 222 -12.36 10.56 7.86
N GLY A 223 -11.90 9.84 6.84
CA GLY A 223 -11.75 10.36 5.47
C GLY A 223 -10.52 11.25 5.28
N MET A 224 -9.43 10.96 6.00
CA MET A 224 -8.17 11.71 5.92
C MET A 224 -7.08 10.89 5.25
N GLU A 225 -6.23 11.57 4.52
CA GLU A 225 -4.94 11.02 4.08
C GLU A 225 -3.92 11.17 5.22
N VAL A 226 -3.13 10.13 5.50
CA VAL A 226 -2.22 10.08 6.65
C VAL A 226 -0.77 10.16 6.20
N TYR A 227 -0.01 11.06 6.81
CA TYR A 227 1.43 11.20 6.61
C TYR A 227 2.18 10.89 7.90
N LEU A 228 2.90 9.78 7.89
CA LEU A 228 3.73 9.33 9.01
C LEU A 228 5.09 10.02 8.94
N ALA A 229 5.44 10.78 9.97
CA ALA A 229 6.74 11.43 10.06
C ALA A 229 7.60 10.74 11.12
N ILE A 230 8.74 10.22 10.71
CA ILE A 230 9.66 9.54 11.62
C ILE A 230 10.50 10.59 12.32
N ASP A 231 10.35 10.65 13.64
CA ASP A 231 11.16 11.52 14.49
C ASP A 231 12.63 11.07 14.48
N GLU A 232 13.50 11.90 13.93
CA GLU A 232 14.93 11.63 13.88
C GLU A 232 15.63 11.91 15.22
N PHE A 233 15.03 12.77 16.05
CA PHE A 233 15.62 13.31 17.28
C PHE A 233 14.89 12.85 18.54
N SER A 234 14.60 11.56 18.66
CA SER A 234 14.09 11.02 19.92
C SER A 234 15.23 10.96 20.97
N TRP A 235 15.45 12.07 21.65
CA TRP A 235 16.50 12.21 22.69
C TRP A 235 16.32 11.23 23.86
N SER A 236 15.15 10.65 24.03
CA SER A 236 14.77 9.85 25.21
C SER A 236 14.87 8.34 25.00
N LYS A 237 15.09 7.85 23.78
CA LYS A 237 15.10 6.41 23.49
C LYS A 237 16.27 6.05 22.60
N LYS A 238 16.93 4.93 22.90
CA LYS A 238 17.87 4.26 21.97
C LYS A 238 17.04 3.65 20.85
N ALA A 239 16.70 4.45 19.83
CA ALA A 239 15.94 4.00 18.68
C ALA A 239 16.87 3.44 17.60
N GLN A 240 16.35 2.53 16.77
CA GLN A 240 17.02 2.08 15.55
C GLN A 240 17.29 3.25 14.59
N PRO A 241 18.29 3.16 13.70
CA PRO A 241 18.56 4.19 12.72
C PRO A 241 17.29 4.57 11.93
N SER A 242 17.14 5.87 11.60
CA SER A 242 15.95 6.40 10.93
C SER A 242 15.64 5.66 9.62
N LEU A 243 16.67 5.34 8.82
CA LEU A 243 16.51 4.57 7.59
C LEU A 243 15.88 3.19 7.81
N VAL A 244 16.28 2.48 8.86
CA VAL A 244 15.70 1.16 9.20
C VAL A 244 14.22 1.32 9.61
N ARG A 245 13.93 2.33 10.43
CA ARG A 245 12.54 2.61 10.85
C ARG A 245 11.66 3.00 9.67
N ARG A 246 12.17 3.85 8.75
CA ARG A 246 11.47 4.21 7.50
C ARG A 246 11.16 2.98 6.66
N GLN A 247 12.11 2.08 6.48
CA GLN A 247 11.91 0.84 5.73
C GLN A 247 10.85 -0.05 6.39
N ILE A 248 10.88 -0.21 7.70
CA ILE A 248 9.88 -1.00 8.45
C ILE A 248 8.48 -0.38 8.30
N VAL A 249 8.38 0.94 8.45
CA VAL A 249 7.09 1.64 8.31
C VAL A 249 6.57 1.51 6.87
N SER A 250 7.40 1.75 5.86
CA SER A 250 6.98 1.66 4.45
C SER A 250 6.45 0.26 4.10
N MET A 251 7.12 -0.80 4.58
CA MET A 251 6.65 -2.18 4.44
C MET A 251 5.32 -2.42 5.15
N SER A 252 5.15 -1.85 6.34
CA SER A 252 3.96 -2.05 7.18
C SER A 252 2.71 -1.38 6.62
N VAL A 253 2.88 -0.28 5.87
CA VAL A 253 1.77 0.49 5.30
C VAL A 253 1.67 0.41 3.77
N ALA A 254 2.44 -0.49 3.15
CA ALA A 254 2.48 -0.60 1.69
C ALA A 254 1.10 -0.86 1.07
N ASP A 255 0.28 -1.68 1.70
CA ASP A 255 -1.08 -2.03 1.29
C ASP A 255 -2.17 -1.11 1.87
N GLU A 256 -1.79 -0.12 2.68
CA GLU A 256 -2.72 0.88 3.22
C GLU A 256 -2.81 2.07 2.27
N PHE A 257 -3.86 2.17 1.48
CA PHE A 257 -4.09 3.32 0.62
C PHE A 257 -4.34 4.57 1.45
N ASP A 258 -3.95 5.73 0.90
CA ASP A 258 -4.02 7.03 1.57
C ASP A 258 -3.14 7.15 2.83
N VAL A 259 -2.10 6.30 2.96
CA VAL A 259 -1.08 6.36 4.01
C VAL A 259 0.31 6.43 3.39
N TYR A 260 1.11 7.42 3.78
CA TYR A 260 2.43 7.69 3.23
C TYR A 260 3.42 8.05 4.33
N LEU A 261 4.72 7.88 4.07
CA LEU A 261 5.75 8.55 4.87
C LEU A 261 5.89 10.00 4.42
N PHE A 262 6.01 10.90 5.38
CA PHE A 262 6.35 12.29 5.10
C PHE A 262 7.80 12.37 4.58
N PRO A 263 8.08 13.24 3.59
CA PRO A 263 9.44 13.39 3.04
C PRO A 263 10.46 13.71 4.13
N HIS A 264 11.59 13.01 4.13
CA HIS A 264 12.64 13.16 5.15
C HIS A 264 13.48 14.43 4.99
N ASP A 265 13.52 14.99 3.79
CA ASP A 265 14.22 16.22 3.45
C ASP A 265 13.45 17.49 3.88
N ILE A 266 12.24 17.32 4.41
CA ILE A 266 11.43 18.39 4.99
C ILE A 266 11.39 18.19 6.52
N PRO A 267 12.34 18.72 7.28
CA PRO A 267 12.33 18.56 8.73
C PRO A 267 11.17 19.33 9.35
N VAL A 268 10.48 18.69 10.30
CA VAL A 268 9.38 19.31 11.04
C VAL A 268 9.59 19.10 12.54
N ASN A 269 9.87 20.19 13.24
CA ASN A 269 9.92 20.24 14.69
C ASN A 269 8.66 20.93 15.22
N LEU A 270 7.81 20.19 15.94
CA LEU A 270 6.56 20.72 16.48
C LEU A 270 6.76 21.86 17.51
N ALA A 271 7.97 22.04 18.03
CA ALA A 271 8.30 23.14 18.93
C ALA A 271 8.63 24.45 18.19
N THR A 272 8.82 24.42 16.87
CA THR A 272 9.30 25.51 16.04
C THR A 272 8.15 26.04 15.17
N PRO A 273 7.63 27.26 15.40
CA PRO A 273 6.54 27.83 14.61
C PRO A 273 6.82 27.87 13.10
N GLU A 274 8.06 28.18 12.70
CA GLU A 274 8.48 28.24 11.30
C GLU A 274 8.36 26.88 10.59
N ASP A 275 8.63 25.80 11.29
CA ASP A 275 8.45 24.44 10.74
C ASP A 275 6.96 24.09 10.60
N LEU A 276 6.13 24.54 11.54
CA LEU A 276 4.68 24.38 11.46
C LEU A 276 4.06 25.22 10.34
N ASP A 277 4.58 26.41 10.08
CA ASP A 277 4.14 27.22 8.94
C ASP A 277 4.54 26.56 7.61
N ARG A 278 5.76 26.04 7.52
CA ARG A 278 6.19 25.24 6.35
C ARG A 278 5.29 24.01 6.16
N LEU A 279 4.92 23.33 7.24
CA LEU A 279 4.01 22.19 7.16
C LEU A 279 2.63 22.60 6.62
N ARG A 280 2.10 23.77 7.04
CA ARG A 280 0.86 24.32 6.50
C ARG A 280 0.97 24.65 5.01
N GLU A 281 2.11 25.15 4.56
CA GLU A 281 2.38 25.44 3.15
C GLU A 281 2.38 24.16 2.30
N VAL A 282 3.03 23.09 2.78
CA VAL A 282 3.04 21.77 2.11
C VAL A 282 1.62 21.22 1.93
N PHE A 283 0.74 21.46 2.90
CA PHE A 283 -0.66 21.03 2.85
C PHE A 283 -1.62 22.16 2.45
N SER A 284 -1.13 23.19 1.76
CA SER A 284 -1.96 24.32 1.38
C SER A 284 -3.18 23.87 0.56
N GLY A 285 -4.35 24.45 0.86
CA GLY A 285 -5.62 24.06 0.26
C GLY A 285 -6.28 22.81 0.91
N ARG A 286 -5.69 22.27 1.97
CA ARG A 286 -6.23 21.13 2.73
C ARG A 286 -6.35 21.47 4.22
N GLU A 287 -7.32 20.88 4.89
CA GLU A 287 -7.44 20.97 6.33
C GLU A 287 -6.44 20.00 6.99
N LEU A 288 -5.45 20.54 7.68
CA LEU A 288 -4.37 19.78 8.31
C LEU A 288 -4.65 19.53 9.78
N TYR A 289 -4.45 18.27 10.21
CA TYR A 289 -4.55 17.81 11.59
C TYR A 289 -3.21 17.25 12.08
N LEU A 290 -2.84 17.55 13.33
CA LEU A 290 -1.76 16.84 14.02
C LEU A 290 -2.35 15.64 14.76
N ALA A 291 -1.88 14.43 14.43
CA ALA A 291 -2.24 13.21 15.13
C ALA A 291 -1.19 12.90 16.20
N VAL A 292 -1.55 12.98 17.49
CA VAL A 292 -0.62 12.85 18.60
C VAL A 292 -1.23 12.04 19.75
N GLY A 293 -0.37 11.36 20.51
CA GLY A 293 -0.78 10.66 21.72
C GLY A 293 -1.12 11.62 22.85
N SER A 294 -2.01 11.23 23.75
CA SER A 294 -2.34 11.99 24.97
C SER A 294 -1.10 12.26 25.84
N ASP A 295 -0.16 11.32 25.87
CA ASP A 295 1.13 11.44 26.57
C ASP A 295 2.00 12.56 25.98
N VAL A 296 1.98 12.77 24.68
CA VAL A 296 2.70 13.85 24.00
C VAL A 296 2.10 15.20 24.37
N VAL A 297 0.77 15.32 24.30
CA VAL A 297 0.07 16.56 24.70
C VAL A 297 0.34 16.91 26.15
N ALA A 298 0.37 15.92 27.05
CA ALA A 298 0.61 16.14 28.47
C ALA A 298 2.07 16.48 28.82
N ASN A 299 3.04 15.94 28.06
CA ASN A 299 4.44 15.92 28.50
C ASN A 299 5.41 16.69 27.61
N ALA A 300 5.11 16.86 26.31
CA ALA A 300 6.05 17.52 25.40
C ALA A 300 6.19 19.03 25.68
N SER A 301 7.43 19.53 25.59
CA SER A 301 7.74 20.92 25.82
C SER A 301 6.99 21.89 24.93
N SER A 302 6.74 21.50 23.67
CA SER A 302 5.95 22.27 22.70
C SER A 302 4.51 22.54 23.15
N TYR A 303 3.89 21.60 23.87
CA TYR A 303 2.55 21.75 24.41
C TYR A 303 2.51 22.44 25.77
N LYS A 304 3.62 22.38 26.54
CA LYS A 304 3.76 23.11 27.82
C LYS A 304 4.15 24.57 27.65
N ALA A 305 4.69 24.93 26.50
CA ALA A 305 5.02 26.31 26.17
C ALA A 305 3.77 27.20 26.08
N ALA A 306 3.91 28.47 26.37
CA ALA A 306 2.81 29.43 26.22
C ALA A 306 2.30 29.46 24.78
N PRO A 307 0.98 29.45 24.54
CA PRO A 307 0.42 29.57 23.21
C PRO A 307 0.87 30.88 22.52
N VAL A 308 1.50 30.76 21.37
CA VAL A 308 1.85 31.89 20.50
C VAL A 308 1.26 31.65 19.11
N PRO A 309 1.01 32.72 18.31
CA PRO A 309 0.56 32.54 16.93
C PRO A 309 1.53 31.62 16.15
N GLY A 310 0.99 30.72 15.34
CA GLY A 310 1.79 29.76 14.58
C GLY A 310 2.27 28.54 15.37
N SER A 311 2.17 28.52 16.71
CA SER A 311 2.57 27.37 17.54
C SER A 311 1.63 26.15 17.35
N VAL A 312 2.02 25.02 17.94
CA VAL A 312 1.25 23.78 17.93
C VAL A 312 -0.19 23.94 18.42
N HIS A 313 -0.43 24.89 19.35
CA HIS A 313 -1.77 25.18 19.88
C HIS A 313 -2.74 25.77 18.85
N SER A 314 -2.24 26.30 17.72
CA SER A 314 -3.05 26.82 16.63
C SER A 314 -3.39 25.79 15.54
N MET A 315 -2.98 24.54 15.72
CA MET A 315 -3.26 23.44 14.80
C MET A 315 -4.53 22.68 15.21
N ASN A 316 -5.20 22.07 14.24
CA ASN A 316 -6.22 21.07 14.54
C ASN A 316 -5.54 19.78 15.06
N HIS A 317 -6.16 19.10 16.00
CA HIS A 317 -5.58 17.90 16.62
C HIS A 317 -6.51 16.69 16.54
N ILE A 318 -5.89 15.52 16.36
CA ILE A 318 -6.47 14.22 16.68
C ILE A 318 -5.64 13.66 17.82
N VAL A 319 -6.26 13.56 19.01
CA VAL A 319 -5.57 13.06 20.21
C VAL A 319 -6.08 11.64 20.50
N PHE A 320 -5.17 10.68 20.49
CA PHE A 320 -5.48 9.28 20.82
C PHE A 320 -4.94 8.91 22.20
N ARG A 321 -5.69 8.08 22.93
CA ARG A 321 -5.26 7.54 24.24
C ARG A 321 -4.56 6.21 24.03
N ARG A 322 -3.47 5.98 24.76
CA ARG A 322 -2.89 4.64 24.88
C ARG A 322 -3.65 3.85 25.96
N SER A 323 -3.85 2.55 25.71
CA SER A 323 -4.55 1.67 26.67
C SER A 323 -3.87 1.54 28.04
N SER A 324 -2.59 1.93 28.16
CA SER A 324 -1.87 2.02 29.45
C SER A 324 -2.33 3.17 30.35
N ASP A 325 -3.08 4.15 29.83
CA ASP A 325 -3.57 5.30 30.58
C ASP A 325 -4.93 5.02 31.27
N ALA A 326 -5.45 3.79 31.11
CA ALA A 326 -6.75 3.39 31.71
C ALA A 326 -6.64 2.78 33.11
N GLU A 327 -5.43 2.59 33.66
CA GLU A 327 -5.15 2.05 35.00
C GLU A 327 -4.40 3.04 35.91
N GLY A 328 -4.60 4.32 35.73
CA GLY A 328 -4.05 5.36 36.61
C GLY A 328 -5.12 6.28 37.15
#